data_93a78a3de3f71b39c40fcd9f5d356ec1
#
_entry.id   93a78a3de3f71b39c40fcd9f5d356ec1
#
_cell.length_a   1.000
_cell.length_b   1.000
_cell.length_c   1.000
_cell.angle_alpha   90.00
_cell.angle_beta   90.00
_cell.angle_gamma   90.00
#
_symmetry.space_group_name_H-M   'P 1'
#
loop_
_entity.id
_entity.type
_entity.pdbx_description
1 polymer ?
#
loop_
_entity_poly.entity_id
_entity_poly.type
_entity_poly.pdbx_seq_one_letter_code
_entity_poly.pdbx_strand_id
1 'polypeptide(L)'
;MNYAKCMEKLRSIKDVAFATVDSKGRVRNRIIDIMIAQGENIYFCTARGKGFYSELMLNKRVAIVGMNKQYQMIRLEGKAKKVENQKYWIDKIFDENPSMCDVYPEKSRYILEAFCIVDGNCEFFDLGVNPIYRASFNQGNEGAIDRKKFYINDNCISCGKCVSICPQQCIKEFIIDQSHCLHCGLCLETCKFKGITRKEV
;
A
#
# COMPACT_ATOMS: atom_id res chain seq x y z
N MET A 1 -6.68 -4.11 12.38
CA MET A 1 -5.66 -4.03 11.32
C MET A 1 -4.51 -3.17 11.82
N ASN A 2 -3.27 -3.45 11.45
CA ASN A 2 -2.08 -2.63 11.69
C ASN A 2 -1.09 -2.81 10.53
N TYR A 3 0.03 -2.07 10.54
CA TYR A 3 1.02 -2.12 9.46
C TYR A 3 1.58 -3.53 9.22
N ALA A 4 2.01 -4.23 10.27
CA ALA A 4 2.56 -5.59 10.15
C ALA A 4 1.55 -6.57 9.52
N LYS A 5 0.28 -6.52 9.92
CA LYS A 5 -0.78 -7.34 9.29
C LYS A 5 -1.02 -7.00 7.82
N CYS A 6 -0.80 -5.75 7.41
CA CYS A 6 -0.82 -5.40 5.99
C CYS A 6 0.33 -6.08 5.23
N MET A 7 1.53 -6.14 5.83
CA MET A 7 2.69 -6.81 5.23
C MET A 7 2.46 -8.32 5.11
N GLU A 8 1.92 -8.96 6.13
CA GLU A 8 1.53 -10.38 6.09
C GLU A 8 0.50 -10.66 4.98
N LYS A 9 -0.49 -9.76 4.80
CA LYS A 9 -1.48 -9.88 3.73
C LYS A 9 -0.83 -9.70 2.34
N LEU A 10 0.08 -8.75 2.14
CA LEU A 10 0.83 -8.62 0.89
C LEU A 10 1.61 -9.89 0.58
N ARG A 11 2.25 -10.52 1.59
CA ARG A 11 2.92 -11.82 1.43
C ARG A 11 1.94 -12.93 1.04
N SER A 12 0.75 -12.96 1.62
CA SER A 12 -0.27 -13.96 1.30
C SER A 12 -0.86 -13.80 -0.12
N ILE A 13 -0.95 -12.55 -0.60
CA ILE A 13 -1.31 -12.24 -2.00
C ILE A 13 -0.20 -12.70 -2.93
N LYS A 14 1.06 -12.57 -2.52
CA LYS A 14 2.29 -12.94 -3.19
C LYS A 14 2.58 -12.06 -4.42
N ASP A 15 1.81 -12.20 -5.49
CA ASP A 15 2.00 -11.51 -6.77
C ASP A 15 1.36 -10.13 -6.71
N VAL A 16 2.20 -9.09 -6.65
CA VAL A 16 1.75 -7.70 -6.49
C VAL A 16 2.20 -6.84 -7.67
N ALA A 17 1.38 -5.86 -8.05
CA ALA A 17 1.81 -4.82 -8.98
C ALA A 17 2.83 -3.90 -8.27
N PHE A 18 3.98 -3.73 -8.90
CA PHE A 18 5.13 -3.03 -8.32
C PHE A 18 5.63 -1.95 -9.27
N ALA A 19 5.44 -0.71 -8.90
CA ALA A 19 5.84 0.45 -9.68
C ALA A 19 7.15 1.07 -9.19
N THR A 20 7.97 1.50 -10.14
CA THR A 20 9.22 2.24 -9.96
C THR A 20 9.30 3.36 -10.99
N VAL A 21 10.35 4.18 -10.91
CA VAL A 21 10.62 5.26 -11.88
C VAL A 21 11.99 5.03 -12.51
N ASP A 22 12.07 5.05 -13.84
CA ASP A 22 13.32 4.89 -14.57
C ASP A 22 14.16 6.19 -14.63
N SER A 23 15.35 6.11 -15.24
CA SER A 23 16.27 7.25 -15.38
C SER A 23 15.72 8.43 -16.19
N LYS A 24 14.63 8.22 -16.93
CA LYS A 24 13.96 9.27 -17.72
C LYS A 24 12.70 9.80 -17.02
N GLY A 25 12.48 9.44 -15.74
CA GLY A 25 11.30 9.84 -14.97
C GLY A 25 10.01 9.10 -15.35
N ARG A 26 10.07 8.05 -16.16
CA ARG A 26 8.89 7.29 -16.59
C ARG A 26 8.53 6.22 -15.56
N VAL A 27 7.26 6.12 -15.26
CA VAL A 27 6.72 5.05 -14.40
C VAL A 27 6.86 3.70 -15.11
N ARG A 28 7.40 2.72 -14.41
CA ARG A 28 7.50 1.32 -14.82
C ARG A 28 6.70 0.47 -13.86
N ASN A 29 5.91 -0.46 -14.39
CA ASN A 29 5.10 -1.37 -13.57
C ASN A 29 5.34 -2.82 -14.00
N ARG A 30 5.36 -3.74 -13.04
CA ARG A 30 5.50 -5.19 -13.24
C ARG A 30 4.88 -5.95 -12.09
N ILE A 31 4.69 -7.25 -12.26
CA ILE A 31 4.35 -8.14 -11.15
C ILE A 31 5.64 -8.61 -10.49
N ILE A 32 5.68 -8.52 -9.17
CA ILE A 32 6.79 -8.98 -8.32
C ILE A 32 6.21 -9.80 -7.17
N ASP A 33 6.86 -10.90 -6.87
CA ASP A 33 6.51 -11.72 -5.70
C ASP A 33 7.07 -11.09 -4.43
N ILE A 34 6.22 -10.92 -3.42
CA ILE A 34 6.68 -10.65 -2.06
C ILE A 34 7.19 -11.98 -1.49
N MET A 35 8.48 -12.09 -1.29
CA MET A 35 9.15 -13.34 -0.93
C MET A 35 9.09 -13.66 0.56
N ILE A 36 9.16 -12.64 1.42
CA ILE A 36 9.13 -12.78 2.88
C ILE A 36 8.36 -11.59 3.47
N ALA A 37 7.59 -11.83 4.52
CA ALA A 37 7.12 -10.79 5.44
C ALA A 37 7.60 -11.14 6.85
N GLN A 38 8.28 -10.20 7.51
CA GLN A 38 8.80 -10.38 8.86
C GLN A 38 8.58 -9.10 9.66
N GLY A 39 7.62 -9.16 10.59
CA GLY A 39 7.17 -7.97 11.31
C GLY A 39 6.64 -6.90 10.34
N GLU A 40 7.19 -5.71 10.40
CA GLU A 40 6.81 -4.59 9.52
C GLU A 40 7.58 -4.56 8.19
N ASN A 41 8.43 -5.53 7.91
CA ASN A 41 9.24 -5.54 6.71
C ASN A 41 8.75 -6.58 5.71
N ILE A 42 8.73 -6.21 4.44
CA ILE A 42 8.59 -7.14 3.32
C ILE A 42 9.88 -7.16 2.52
N TYR A 43 10.18 -8.36 1.98
CA TYR A 43 11.40 -8.61 1.22
C TYR A 43 11.06 -9.19 -0.14
N PHE A 44 11.83 -8.79 -1.13
CA PHE A 44 11.76 -9.28 -2.50
C PHE A 44 13.17 -9.34 -3.09
N CYS A 45 13.32 -9.97 -4.24
CA CYS A 45 14.62 -10.02 -4.91
C CYS A 45 14.49 -9.77 -6.42
N THR A 46 15.59 -9.35 -7.03
CA THR A 46 15.70 -9.18 -8.47
C THR A 46 17.15 -9.42 -8.93
N ALA A 47 17.31 -9.85 -10.20
CA ALA A 47 18.64 -10.07 -10.77
C ALA A 47 19.32 -8.75 -11.16
N ARG A 48 20.62 -8.66 -10.92
CA ARG A 48 21.45 -7.47 -11.21
C ARG A 48 21.40 -7.00 -12.66
N GLY A 49 21.16 -7.88 -13.62
CA GLY A 49 21.05 -7.54 -15.05
C GLY A 49 19.70 -6.98 -15.49
N LYS A 50 18.70 -6.90 -14.61
CA LYS A 50 17.37 -6.40 -14.98
C LYS A 50 17.28 -4.87 -14.88
N GLY A 51 16.51 -4.24 -15.78
CA GLY A 51 16.18 -2.81 -15.68
C GLY A 51 15.56 -2.44 -14.33
N PHE A 52 14.74 -3.33 -13.77
CA PHE A 52 14.16 -3.16 -12.43
C PHE A 52 15.24 -2.95 -11.35
N TYR A 53 16.33 -3.72 -11.40
CA TYR A 53 17.46 -3.52 -10.48
C TYR A 53 18.06 -2.11 -10.61
N SER A 54 18.30 -1.66 -11.85
CA SER A 54 18.84 -0.33 -12.11
C SER A 54 17.92 0.79 -11.63
N GLU A 55 16.60 0.62 -11.79
CA GLU A 55 15.59 1.55 -11.30
C GLU A 55 15.60 1.67 -9.76
N LEU A 56 15.69 0.55 -9.05
CA LEU A 56 15.79 0.51 -7.58
C LEU A 56 17.07 1.15 -7.05
N MET A 57 18.17 0.99 -7.77
CA MET A 57 19.45 1.59 -7.38
C MET A 57 19.48 3.09 -7.62
N LEU A 58 18.80 3.56 -8.68
CA LEU A 58 18.75 4.97 -9.07
C LEU A 58 17.75 5.77 -8.23
N ASN A 59 16.51 5.29 -8.19
CA ASN A 59 15.41 5.94 -7.47
C ASN A 59 14.74 4.92 -6.56
N LYS A 60 15.06 4.98 -5.31
CA LYS A 60 14.61 4.00 -4.32
C LYS A 60 13.11 4.00 -4.06
N ARG A 61 12.36 5.01 -4.54
CA ARG A 61 10.91 5.12 -4.34
C ARG A 61 10.17 4.03 -5.10
N VAL A 62 9.23 3.41 -4.42
CA VAL A 62 8.39 2.34 -4.95
C VAL A 62 6.93 2.53 -4.54
N ALA A 63 6.03 2.03 -5.37
CA ALA A 63 4.62 1.90 -5.04
C ALA A 63 4.16 0.48 -5.38
N ILE A 64 3.47 -0.15 -4.43
CA ILE A 64 3.05 -1.54 -4.48
C ILE A 64 1.54 -1.60 -4.25
N VAL A 65 0.85 -2.44 -5.01
CA VAL A 65 -0.55 -2.75 -4.75
C VAL A 65 -0.82 -4.23 -4.93
N GLY A 66 -1.52 -4.80 -3.95
CA GLY A 66 -2.05 -6.16 -4.00
C GLY A 66 -3.50 -6.19 -3.56
N MET A 67 -4.30 -7.09 -4.16
CA MET A 67 -5.69 -7.32 -3.78
C MET A 67 -5.95 -8.83 -3.72
N ASN A 68 -6.57 -9.28 -2.63
CA ASN A 68 -6.97 -10.67 -2.49
C ASN A 68 -8.37 -10.95 -3.09
N LYS A 69 -8.77 -12.21 -3.08
CA LYS A 69 -10.08 -12.67 -3.59
C LYS A 69 -11.29 -12.14 -2.80
N GLN A 70 -11.08 -11.63 -1.58
CA GLN A 70 -12.09 -11.03 -0.72
C GLN A 70 -12.21 -9.51 -0.93
N TYR A 71 -11.61 -8.97 -2.00
CA TYR A 71 -11.58 -7.54 -2.32
C TYR A 71 -10.90 -6.66 -1.24
N GLN A 72 -9.99 -7.26 -0.47
CA GLN A 72 -9.12 -6.53 0.43
C GLN A 72 -7.88 -6.10 -0.33
N MET A 73 -7.70 -4.80 -0.48
CA MET A 73 -6.59 -4.19 -1.19
C MET A 73 -5.62 -3.53 -0.22
N ILE A 74 -4.33 -3.69 -0.49
CA ILE A 74 -3.26 -3.00 0.21
C ILE A 74 -2.47 -2.20 -0.81
N ARG A 75 -2.31 -0.91 -0.53
CA ARG A 75 -1.39 -0.01 -1.23
C ARG A 75 -0.25 0.30 -0.28
N LEU A 76 0.97 0.15 -0.75
CA LEU A 76 2.18 0.45 0.02
C LEU A 76 3.08 1.37 -0.81
N GLU A 77 3.46 2.48 -0.24
CA GLU A 77 4.48 3.37 -0.76
C GLU A 77 5.67 3.37 0.19
N GLY A 78 6.88 3.44 -0.34
CA GLY A 78 8.07 3.43 0.48
C GLY A 78 9.34 3.54 -0.33
N LYS A 79 10.45 3.14 0.30
CA LYS A 79 11.76 3.10 -0.35
C LYS A 79 12.31 1.67 -0.34
N ALA A 80 12.78 1.21 -1.48
CA ALA A 80 13.52 -0.04 -1.56
C ALA A 80 14.95 0.18 -1.02
N LYS A 81 15.33 -0.63 -0.05
CA LYS A 81 16.68 -0.67 0.52
C LYS A 81 17.29 -2.03 0.23
N LYS A 82 18.44 -2.05 -0.45
CA LYS A 82 19.25 -3.25 -0.59
C LYS A 82 19.69 -3.71 0.80
N VAL A 83 19.43 -4.97 1.15
CA VAL A 83 19.78 -5.50 2.47
C VAL A 83 21.28 -5.81 2.56
N GLU A 84 21.81 -5.76 3.77
CA GLU A 84 23.14 -6.29 4.07
C GLU A 84 23.11 -7.82 4.04
N ASN A 85 24.24 -8.50 4.14
CA ASN A 85 24.31 -9.96 4.12
C ASN A 85 23.44 -10.62 3.03
N GLN A 86 23.69 -10.26 1.78
CA GLN A 86 22.95 -10.73 0.60
C GLN A 86 22.82 -12.26 0.53
N LYS A 87 23.92 -12.98 0.83
CA LYS A 87 23.91 -14.44 0.80
C LYS A 87 22.85 -15.02 1.74
N TYR A 88 22.80 -14.54 2.98
CA TYR A 88 21.83 -14.99 3.97
C TYR A 88 20.39 -14.76 3.49
N TRP A 89 20.11 -13.57 2.99
CA TRP A 89 18.75 -13.23 2.55
C TRP A 89 18.32 -13.97 1.29
N ILE A 90 19.24 -14.20 0.34
CA ILE A 90 18.94 -15.00 -0.85
C ILE A 90 18.68 -16.46 -0.44
N ASP A 91 19.52 -17.05 0.41
CA ASP A 91 19.30 -18.42 0.89
C ASP A 91 17.96 -18.53 1.62
N LYS A 92 17.64 -17.61 2.53
CA LYS A 92 16.34 -17.56 3.23
C LYS A 92 15.15 -17.41 2.28
N ILE A 93 15.25 -16.55 1.25
CA ILE A 93 14.20 -16.41 0.22
C ILE A 93 13.96 -17.75 -0.47
N PHE A 94 15.00 -18.49 -0.81
CA PHE A 94 14.89 -19.77 -1.50
C PHE A 94 14.34 -20.86 -0.57
N ASP A 95 14.70 -20.86 0.69
CA ASP A 95 14.15 -21.78 1.70
C ASP A 95 12.62 -21.57 1.88
N GLU A 96 12.17 -20.32 1.92
CA GLU A 96 10.74 -19.98 2.05
C GLU A 96 9.95 -20.04 0.72
N ASN A 97 10.63 -20.12 -0.42
CA ASN A 97 10.05 -20.17 -1.76
C ASN A 97 10.77 -21.23 -2.64
N PRO A 98 10.60 -22.53 -2.36
CA PRO A 98 11.35 -23.61 -3.01
C PRO A 98 11.23 -23.63 -4.54
N SER A 99 10.10 -23.21 -5.12
CA SER A 99 9.92 -23.10 -6.58
C SER A 99 10.92 -22.16 -7.27
N MET A 100 11.57 -21.27 -6.53
CA MET A 100 12.64 -20.44 -7.06
C MET A 100 13.88 -21.26 -7.50
N CYS A 101 14.06 -22.46 -6.95
CA CYS A 101 15.16 -23.35 -7.34
C CYS A 101 15.03 -23.85 -8.78
N ASP A 102 13.82 -23.94 -9.31
CA ASP A 102 13.59 -24.33 -10.71
C ASP A 102 13.99 -23.22 -11.69
N VAL A 103 13.90 -21.95 -11.25
CA VAL A 103 14.24 -20.78 -12.06
C VAL A 103 15.73 -20.42 -11.93
N TYR A 104 16.30 -20.55 -10.74
CA TYR A 104 17.69 -20.23 -10.43
C TYR A 104 18.34 -21.39 -9.66
N PRO A 105 18.70 -22.48 -10.35
CA PRO A 105 19.26 -23.65 -9.70
C PRO A 105 20.64 -23.37 -9.09
N GLU A 106 20.94 -24.04 -7.99
CA GLU A 106 22.23 -24.04 -7.30
C GLU A 106 22.81 -22.64 -7.06
N LYS A 107 24.04 -22.40 -7.52
CA LYS A 107 24.76 -21.13 -7.34
C LYS A 107 24.27 -20.00 -8.24
N SER A 108 23.46 -20.30 -9.26
CA SER A 108 22.90 -19.26 -10.13
C SER A 108 22.00 -18.28 -9.39
N ARG A 109 21.44 -18.69 -8.23
CA ARG A 109 20.64 -17.82 -7.34
C ARG A 109 21.38 -16.55 -6.88
N TYR A 110 22.71 -16.58 -6.83
CA TYR A 110 23.50 -15.42 -6.36
C TYR A 110 23.68 -14.31 -7.40
N ILE A 111 23.05 -14.41 -8.58
CA ILE A 111 22.82 -13.27 -9.48
C ILE A 111 21.73 -12.34 -8.94
N LEU A 112 20.87 -12.87 -8.07
CA LEU A 112 19.81 -12.12 -7.41
C LEU A 112 20.36 -11.29 -6.25
N GLU A 113 19.73 -10.17 -6.00
CA GLU A 113 19.93 -9.35 -4.81
C GLU A 113 18.59 -9.09 -4.11
N ALA A 114 18.65 -9.18 -2.79
CA ALA A 114 17.49 -8.99 -1.93
C ALA A 114 17.36 -7.53 -1.49
N PHE A 115 16.13 -7.09 -1.41
CA PHE A 115 15.74 -5.75 -0.98
C PHE A 115 14.62 -5.85 0.07
N CYS A 116 14.54 -4.84 0.95
CA CYS A 116 13.39 -4.63 1.83
C CYS A 116 12.77 -3.25 1.57
N ILE A 117 11.51 -3.08 1.97
CA ILE A 117 10.85 -1.77 1.94
C ILE A 117 11.02 -1.09 3.30
N VAL A 118 11.44 0.16 3.27
CA VAL A 118 11.60 1.05 4.44
C VAL A 118 10.85 2.35 4.22
N ASP A 119 10.63 3.12 5.29
CA ASP A 119 9.85 4.37 5.27
C ASP A 119 8.45 4.13 4.67
N GLY A 120 7.86 3.00 5.03
CA GLY A 120 6.64 2.52 4.41
C GLY A 120 5.40 3.24 4.92
N ASN A 121 4.54 3.59 3.97
CA ASN A 121 3.19 4.07 4.21
C ASN A 121 2.21 3.11 3.57
N CYS A 122 1.27 2.54 4.31
CA CYS A 122 0.32 1.63 3.73
C CYS A 122 -1.13 2.10 3.95
N GLU A 123 -1.99 1.80 2.98
CA GLU A 123 -3.43 1.92 3.06
C GLU A 123 -4.04 0.53 2.89
N PHE A 124 -4.85 0.13 3.86
CA PHE A 124 -5.73 -1.03 3.77
C PHE A 124 -7.13 -0.56 3.36
N PHE A 125 -7.71 -1.21 2.36
CA PHE A 125 -9.02 -0.89 1.85
C PHE A 125 -9.82 -2.17 1.60
N ASP A 126 -10.92 -2.35 2.32
CA ASP A 126 -11.77 -3.53 2.27
C ASP A 126 -13.11 -3.19 1.62
N LEU A 127 -13.30 -3.68 0.38
CA LEU A 127 -14.56 -3.59 -0.36
C LEU A 127 -15.46 -4.81 -0.14
N GLY A 128 -14.97 -5.83 0.56
CA GLY A 128 -15.73 -7.05 0.85
C GLY A 128 -16.71 -6.89 2.01
N VAL A 129 -16.74 -5.74 2.67
CA VAL A 129 -17.64 -5.44 3.79
C VAL A 129 -18.54 -4.25 3.49
N ASN A 130 -19.69 -4.17 4.17
CA ASN A 130 -20.63 -3.06 4.02
C ASN A 130 -21.04 -2.53 5.41
N PRO A 131 -20.76 -1.25 5.74
CA PRO A 131 -20.02 -0.27 4.94
C PRO A 131 -18.58 -0.71 4.68
N ILE A 132 -17.94 -0.16 3.64
CA ILE A 132 -16.53 -0.41 3.34
C ILE A 132 -15.65 -0.07 4.55
N TYR A 133 -14.48 -0.67 4.62
CA TYR A 133 -13.51 -0.30 5.66
C TYR A 133 -12.17 0.13 5.04
N ARG A 134 -11.61 1.21 5.58
CA ARG A 134 -10.27 1.67 5.22
C ARG A 134 -9.49 2.13 6.45
N ALA A 135 -8.18 1.96 6.38
CA ALA A 135 -7.27 2.48 7.39
C ALA A 135 -5.90 2.71 6.75
N SER A 136 -5.15 3.67 7.25
CA SER A 136 -3.79 3.96 6.82
C SER A 136 -2.82 3.81 7.99
N PHE A 137 -1.61 3.35 7.70
CA PHE A 137 -0.58 3.09 8.70
C PHE A 137 0.78 3.54 8.18
N ASN A 138 1.65 4.00 9.05
CA ASN A 138 3.06 4.23 8.77
C ASN A 138 3.91 3.17 9.47
N GLN A 139 4.98 2.75 8.81
CA GLN A 139 5.98 1.88 9.42
C GLN A 139 6.58 2.54 10.66
N GLY A 140 6.72 1.78 11.75
CA GLY A 140 7.25 2.25 13.01
C GLY A 140 6.27 3.03 13.89
N ASN A 141 5.02 3.25 13.44
CA ASN A 141 4.01 3.94 14.24
C ASN A 141 2.90 2.98 14.68
N GLU A 142 2.51 3.10 15.93
CA GLU A 142 1.35 2.38 16.43
C GLU A 142 0.05 3.09 16.01
N GLY A 143 -0.92 2.29 15.56
CA GLY A 143 -2.25 2.75 15.21
C GLY A 143 -2.42 3.27 13.79
N ALA A 144 -3.68 3.55 13.45
CA ALA A 144 -4.05 4.10 12.16
C ALA A 144 -3.81 5.61 12.10
N ILE A 145 -3.44 6.08 10.91
CA ILE A 145 -3.29 7.50 10.62
C ILE A 145 -4.32 7.95 9.59
N ASP A 146 -4.70 9.20 9.66
CA ASP A 146 -5.61 9.81 8.70
C ASP A 146 -4.81 10.56 7.62
N ARG A 147 -4.81 10.05 6.39
CA ARG A 147 -4.11 10.69 5.26
C ARG A 147 -4.95 11.65 4.44
N LYS A 148 -6.23 11.32 4.26
CA LYS A 148 -7.17 12.15 3.49
C LYS A 148 -8.45 12.27 4.29
N LYS A 149 -8.84 13.49 4.60
CA LYS A 149 -10.02 13.73 5.40
C LYS A 149 -10.96 14.68 4.72
N PHE A 150 -12.27 14.34 4.77
CA PHE A 150 -13.33 15.30 4.56
C PHE A 150 -13.83 15.78 5.93
N TYR A 151 -14.03 17.08 6.05
CA TYR A 151 -14.52 17.71 7.28
C TYR A 151 -15.75 18.55 6.99
N ILE A 152 -16.65 18.58 7.94
CA ILE A 152 -17.72 19.57 7.99
C ILE A 152 -17.15 20.77 8.74
N ASN A 153 -17.23 21.95 8.13
CA ASN A 153 -16.70 23.21 8.64
C ASN A 153 -17.82 24.14 9.11
N ASP A 154 -17.47 25.32 9.63
CA ASP A 154 -18.38 26.29 10.23
C ASP A 154 -19.40 26.92 9.27
N ASN A 155 -19.20 26.76 7.95
CA ASN A 155 -20.21 27.18 6.95
C ASN A 155 -21.39 26.20 6.84
N CYS A 156 -21.39 25.10 7.62
CA CYS A 156 -22.46 24.12 7.61
C CYS A 156 -23.71 24.69 8.28
N ILE A 157 -24.82 24.68 7.54
CA ILE A 157 -26.14 25.08 8.05
C ILE A 157 -27.01 23.88 8.47
N SER A 158 -26.43 22.72 8.65
CA SER A 158 -27.11 21.49 9.08
C SER A 158 -28.30 21.05 8.20
N CYS A 159 -28.27 21.31 6.90
CA CYS A 159 -29.35 21.00 5.97
C CYS A 159 -29.53 19.50 5.65
N GLY A 160 -28.64 18.62 6.09
CA GLY A 160 -28.71 17.16 5.95
C GLY A 160 -28.46 16.59 4.54
N LYS A 161 -28.25 17.40 3.50
CA LYS A 161 -28.06 16.90 2.12
C LYS A 161 -26.88 15.94 1.98
N CYS A 162 -25.75 16.23 2.61
CA CYS A 162 -24.57 15.38 2.58
C CYS A 162 -24.82 14.01 3.26
N VAL A 163 -25.67 13.99 4.29
CA VAL A 163 -26.06 12.75 4.99
C VAL A 163 -26.89 11.87 4.05
N SER A 164 -27.92 12.44 3.43
CA SER A 164 -28.88 11.68 2.58
C SER A 164 -28.25 11.14 1.30
N ILE A 165 -27.24 11.82 0.75
CA ILE A 165 -26.62 11.43 -0.53
C ILE A 165 -25.39 10.50 -0.36
N CYS A 166 -24.89 10.32 0.86
CA CYS A 166 -23.69 9.53 1.09
C CYS A 166 -23.92 8.04 0.76
N PRO A 167 -23.20 7.46 -0.23
CA PRO A 167 -23.40 6.07 -0.64
C PRO A 167 -23.04 5.06 0.44
N GLN A 168 -22.17 5.44 1.39
CA GLN A 168 -21.75 4.59 2.51
C GLN A 168 -22.47 4.95 3.83
N GLN A 169 -23.33 5.96 3.81
CA GLN A 169 -24.04 6.46 5.02
C GLN A 169 -23.08 6.72 6.19
N CYS A 170 -21.85 7.14 5.88
CA CYS A 170 -20.79 7.36 6.86
C CYS A 170 -20.79 8.78 7.46
N ILE A 171 -21.84 9.56 7.27
CA ILE A 171 -22.00 10.89 7.85
C ILE A 171 -23.12 10.83 8.90
N LYS A 172 -22.77 10.97 10.17
CA LYS A 172 -23.73 10.96 11.29
C LYS A 172 -23.45 12.17 12.17
N GLU A 173 -24.50 12.83 12.64
CA GLU A 173 -24.38 14.01 13.51
C GLU A 173 -23.40 15.06 12.98
N PHE A 174 -23.35 15.22 11.64
CA PHE A 174 -22.41 16.09 10.93
C PHE A 174 -20.94 15.74 11.15
N ILE A 175 -20.63 14.49 11.53
CA ILE A 175 -19.29 13.92 11.59
C ILE A 175 -19.15 12.90 10.45
N ILE A 176 -18.05 13.00 9.70
CA ILE A 176 -17.73 12.04 8.64
C ILE A 176 -16.83 10.95 9.21
N ASP A 177 -17.35 9.73 9.28
CA ASP A 177 -16.53 8.56 9.65
C ASP A 177 -15.56 8.22 8.53
N GLN A 178 -14.28 8.54 8.76
CA GLN A 178 -13.23 8.38 7.76
C GLN A 178 -12.94 6.90 7.44
N SER A 179 -13.17 5.99 8.39
CA SER A 179 -12.93 4.56 8.21
C SER A 179 -13.92 3.89 7.25
N HIS A 180 -15.06 4.51 7.05
CA HIS A 180 -16.13 4.04 6.14
C HIS A 180 -16.34 4.97 4.93
N CYS A 181 -15.51 6.00 4.80
CA CYS A 181 -15.65 6.97 3.73
C CYS A 181 -14.93 6.50 2.45
N LEU A 182 -15.65 6.43 1.32
CA LEU A 182 -15.07 6.14 0.00
C LEU A 182 -14.13 7.24 -0.51
N HIS A 183 -14.16 8.41 0.11
CA HIS A 183 -13.51 9.63 -0.39
C HIS A 183 -13.97 10.02 -1.82
N CYS A 184 -15.21 9.72 -2.17
CA CYS A 184 -15.78 9.99 -3.50
C CYS A 184 -16.01 11.47 -3.79
N GLY A 185 -16.12 12.32 -2.76
CA GLY A 185 -16.33 13.76 -2.90
C GLY A 185 -17.78 14.20 -3.13
N LEU A 186 -18.75 13.28 -3.27
CA LEU A 186 -20.14 13.60 -3.59
C LEU A 186 -20.78 14.57 -2.59
N CYS A 187 -20.46 14.41 -1.30
CA CYS A 187 -20.92 15.33 -0.25
C CYS A 187 -20.36 16.75 -0.42
N LEU A 188 -19.10 16.88 -0.87
CA LEU A 188 -18.46 18.17 -1.14
C LEU A 188 -19.15 18.89 -2.33
N GLU A 189 -19.37 18.18 -3.45
CA GLU A 189 -19.98 18.74 -4.66
C GLU A 189 -21.44 19.15 -4.42
N THR A 190 -22.17 18.39 -3.60
CA THR A 190 -23.59 18.65 -3.29
C THR A 190 -23.77 19.83 -2.34
N CYS A 191 -22.74 20.22 -1.59
CA CYS A 191 -22.84 21.26 -0.55
C CYS A 191 -22.80 22.66 -1.15
N LYS A 192 -23.99 23.27 -1.33
CA LYS A 192 -24.14 24.65 -1.83
C LYS A 192 -23.51 25.71 -0.90
N PHE A 193 -23.37 25.40 0.37
CA PHE A 193 -22.86 26.32 1.41
C PHE A 193 -21.36 26.20 1.65
N LYS A 194 -20.66 25.35 0.86
CA LYS A 194 -19.22 25.07 1.05
C LYS A 194 -18.88 24.61 2.49
N GLY A 195 -19.84 23.97 3.14
CA GLY A 195 -19.74 23.45 4.50
C GLY A 195 -18.92 22.18 4.63
N ILE A 196 -18.30 21.69 3.53
CA ILE A 196 -17.42 20.52 3.52
C ILE A 196 -16.08 20.91 2.88
N THR A 197 -15.00 20.52 3.54
CA THR A 197 -13.63 20.75 3.08
C THR A 197 -12.90 19.43 2.98
N ARG A 198 -12.05 19.27 1.94
CA ARG A 198 -11.08 18.19 1.84
C ARG A 198 -9.70 18.72 2.25
N LYS A 199 -9.05 18.06 3.20
CA LYS A 199 -7.65 18.29 3.53
C LYS A 199 -6.83 17.06 3.17
N GLU A 200 -5.73 17.26 2.49
CA GLU A 200 -4.66 16.26 2.35
C GLU A 200 -3.72 16.41 3.55
N VAL A 201 -3.38 15.32 4.19
CA VAL A 201 -2.45 15.25 5.33
C VAL A 201 -1.13 14.67 4.85
#